data_bc189aa2a258af05406c18da2d2a8265
#
_entry.id   bc189aa2a258af05406c18da2d2a8265
#
_cell.length_a   1.000
_cell.length_b   1.000
_cell.length_c   1.000
_cell.angle_alpha   90.00
_cell.angle_beta   90.00
_cell.angle_gamma   90.00
#
_symmetry.space_group_name_H-M   'P 1'
#
loop_
_entity.id
_entity.type
_entity.pdbx_description
1 polymer ?
#
loop_
_entity_poly.entity_id
_entity_poly.type
_entity_poly.pdbx_seq_one_letter_code
_entity_poly.pdbx_strand_id
1 'polypeptide(L)'
;MIGLMVVDDEEGVRRSLRKVLEKDGYDIILAENGEQAVHMVRENNSRLETVISDFKMPGMDGLETLVEIGKINPEITRIMLTGYATIESAIESVNAGIDGFLTKPFDNIELRAKVREYNVKKRLKQFVSEQIIMELLRDGRMMAPRKLSVSVLFIDIRGFSGLSETMTPDELCDMLNFHYFTPLDNIIYEFNGTLDKHIGDSIMGIFGAPVSYGDDAVRAVSSALRMLDEIKAINEKLNQKGRNISVGIGIGTGEVMAGIFGSSRKKEYTIFGLPVVVAARLEQIARPGQILICDETYRQVQDFVHADKVEFKSIKGIEKKFDFYSVLGKK
;
A
#
# COMPACT_ATOMS: atom_id res chain seq x y z
N MET A 1 4.46 4.56 24.43
CA MET A 1 4.05 5.98 24.18
C MET A 1 4.38 6.26 22.74
N ILE A 2 3.54 7.03 22.09
CA ILE A 2 3.67 7.38 20.65
C ILE A 2 4.71 8.50 20.55
N GLY A 3 5.78 8.29 19.80
CA GLY A 3 6.84 9.29 19.62
C GLY A 3 6.40 10.39 18.65
N LEU A 4 6.59 11.65 19.03
CA LEU A 4 6.36 12.82 18.19
C LEU A 4 7.59 13.72 18.23
N MET A 5 8.14 14.07 17.07
CA MET A 5 9.26 15.00 16.96
C MET A 5 8.77 16.40 16.61
N VAL A 6 9.34 17.40 17.27
CA VAL A 6 9.16 18.82 16.95
C VAL A 6 10.49 19.39 16.46
N VAL A 7 10.49 19.96 15.24
CA VAL A 7 11.64 20.56 14.58
C VAL A 7 11.37 22.05 14.38
N ASP A 8 12.17 22.90 14.99
CA ASP A 8 12.03 24.36 14.90
C ASP A 8 13.37 24.96 15.38
N ASP A 9 13.88 26.02 14.81
CA ASP A 9 15.15 26.64 15.20
C ASP A 9 15.02 27.46 16.50
N GLU A 10 13.79 27.90 16.83
CA GLU A 10 13.52 28.68 18.03
C GLU A 10 13.26 27.77 19.27
N GLU A 11 14.16 27.79 20.26
CA GLU A 11 14.03 26.99 21.49
C GLU A 11 12.69 27.25 22.24
N GLY A 12 12.26 28.53 22.26
CA GLY A 12 10.99 28.93 22.91
C GLY A 12 9.77 28.26 22.28
N VAL A 13 9.75 28.13 20.95
CA VAL A 13 8.69 27.45 20.19
C VAL A 13 8.72 25.97 20.49
N ARG A 14 9.90 25.31 20.39
CA ARG A 14 10.04 23.89 20.71
C ARG A 14 9.51 23.54 22.09
N ARG A 15 9.89 24.34 23.12
CA ARG A 15 9.42 24.13 24.50
C ARG A 15 7.92 24.36 24.67
N SER A 16 7.34 25.33 23.94
CA SER A 16 5.90 25.59 23.97
C SER A 16 5.11 24.45 23.37
N LEU A 17 5.49 23.99 22.17
CA LEU A 17 4.87 22.86 21.47
C LEU A 17 4.97 21.57 22.29
N ARG A 18 6.13 21.31 22.89
CA ARG A 18 6.32 20.18 23.82
C ARG A 18 5.29 20.16 24.93
N LYS A 19 5.13 21.26 25.68
CA LYS A 19 4.18 21.38 26.82
C LYS A 19 2.73 21.15 26.39
N VAL A 20 2.38 21.50 25.16
CA VAL A 20 1.02 21.34 24.62
C VAL A 20 0.77 19.88 24.23
N LEU A 21 1.71 19.25 23.52
CA LEU A 21 1.55 17.92 22.95
C LEU A 21 1.77 16.79 23.98
N GLU A 22 2.62 17.00 24.99
CA GLU A 22 2.79 16.05 26.11
C GLU A 22 1.46 15.77 26.83
N LYS A 23 0.53 16.75 26.86
CA LYS A 23 -0.81 16.57 27.47
C LYS A 23 -1.67 15.53 26.76
N ASP A 24 -1.37 15.21 25.49
CA ASP A 24 -2.07 14.19 24.73
C ASP A 24 -1.39 12.82 24.78
N GLY A 25 -0.35 12.68 25.64
CA GLY A 25 0.33 11.40 25.85
C GLY A 25 1.42 11.07 24.82
N TYR A 26 1.87 12.06 24.03
CA TYR A 26 3.01 11.89 23.14
C TYR A 26 4.34 11.90 23.91
N ASP A 27 5.27 11.06 23.48
CA ASP A 27 6.68 11.14 23.87
C ASP A 27 7.38 12.12 22.92
N ILE A 28 7.79 13.30 23.43
CA ILE A 28 8.23 14.40 22.58
C ILE A 28 9.76 14.42 22.44
N ILE A 29 10.21 14.33 21.19
CA ILE A 29 11.60 14.51 20.77
C ILE A 29 11.73 15.92 20.18
N LEU A 30 12.82 16.63 20.52
CA LEU A 30 13.08 17.97 20.00
C LEU A 30 14.30 17.96 19.09
N ALA A 31 14.21 18.60 17.94
CA ALA A 31 15.33 18.85 17.03
C ALA A 31 15.43 20.35 16.72
N GLU A 32 16.65 20.86 16.60
CA GLU A 32 16.93 22.30 16.44
C GLU A 32 17.01 22.72 14.95
N ASN A 33 17.14 21.74 14.06
CA ASN A 33 17.26 21.95 12.60
C ASN A 33 16.93 20.66 11.86
N GLY A 34 16.83 20.76 10.53
CA GLY A 34 16.46 19.66 9.67
C GLY A 34 17.46 18.51 9.65
N GLU A 35 18.78 18.82 9.61
CA GLU A 35 19.83 17.80 9.59
C GLU A 35 19.80 16.94 10.85
N GLN A 36 19.63 17.57 12.03
CA GLN A 36 19.49 16.86 13.30
C GLN A 36 18.24 15.99 13.31
N ALA A 37 17.10 16.51 12.81
CA ALA A 37 15.86 15.75 12.73
C ALA A 37 16.01 14.50 11.86
N VAL A 38 16.58 14.62 10.67
CA VAL A 38 16.84 13.49 9.77
C VAL A 38 17.77 12.46 10.39
N HIS A 39 18.82 12.90 11.07
CA HIS A 39 19.75 12.00 11.79
C HIS A 39 19.03 11.23 12.90
N MET A 40 18.24 11.92 13.74
CA MET A 40 17.49 11.29 14.83
C MET A 40 16.45 10.29 14.33
N VAL A 41 15.80 10.55 13.18
CA VAL A 41 14.87 9.60 12.58
C VAL A 41 15.59 8.33 12.14
N ARG A 42 16.79 8.43 11.56
CA ARG A 42 17.58 7.25 11.18
C ARG A 42 17.93 6.36 12.37
N GLU A 43 18.22 6.96 13.53
CA GLU A 43 18.58 6.22 14.74
C GLU A 43 17.36 5.66 15.50
N ASN A 44 16.19 6.32 15.44
CA ASN A 44 15.00 6.02 16.25
C ASN A 44 13.76 5.65 15.42
N ASN A 45 13.94 5.10 14.23
CA ASN A 45 12.89 4.88 13.23
C ASN A 45 11.66 4.08 13.75
N SER A 46 11.84 3.15 14.69
CA SER A 46 10.78 2.26 15.19
C SER A 46 9.83 2.89 16.23
N ARG A 47 10.13 4.08 16.74
CA ARG A 47 9.36 4.72 17.83
C ARG A 47 8.65 6.00 17.42
N LEU A 48 9.00 6.57 16.26
CA LEU A 48 8.53 7.87 15.83
C LEU A 48 7.35 7.72 14.86
N GLU A 49 6.20 8.26 15.23
CA GLU A 49 4.99 8.22 14.41
C GLU A 49 4.64 9.56 13.76
N THR A 50 5.14 10.67 14.31
CA THR A 50 4.80 12.03 13.81
C THR A 50 6.01 12.93 13.87
N VAL A 51 6.19 13.73 12.81
CA VAL A 51 7.14 14.86 12.80
C VAL A 51 6.38 16.13 12.45
N ILE A 52 6.58 17.16 13.28
CA ILE A 52 6.09 18.51 13.06
C ILE A 52 7.30 19.41 12.84
N SER A 53 7.40 20.08 11.70
CA SER A 53 8.53 20.94 11.35
C SER A 53 8.07 22.36 11.06
N ASP A 54 8.79 23.35 11.57
CA ASP A 54 8.66 24.71 11.04
C ASP A 54 9.13 24.73 9.58
N PHE A 55 8.51 25.59 8.78
CA PHE A 55 8.87 25.75 7.37
C PHE A 55 10.20 26.46 7.18
N LYS A 56 10.38 27.60 7.88
CA LYS A 56 11.57 28.44 7.72
C LYS A 56 12.59 28.14 8.80
N MET A 57 13.64 27.42 8.46
CA MET A 57 14.78 27.16 9.33
C MET A 57 16.09 27.44 8.58
N PRO A 58 17.16 27.84 9.27
CA PRO A 58 18.50 27.95 8.67
C PRO A 58 19.02 26.58 8.20
N GLY A 59 19.69 26.55 7.06
CA GLY A 59 20.20 25.32 6.46
C GLY A 59 19.10 24.54 5.73
N MET A 60 18.85 23.30 6.13
CA MET A 60 17.77 22.46 5.58
C MET A 60 16.42 23.00 6.06
N ASP A 61 15.57 23.45 5.14
CA ASP A 61 14.25 23.95 5.47
C ASP A 61 13.27 22.84 5.88
N GLY A 62 12.06 23.24 6.32
CA GLY A 62 11.07 22.28 6.82
C GLY A 62 10.53 21.35 5.74
N LEU A 63 10.39 21.82 4.50
CA LEU A 63 9.93 21.01 3.38
C LEU A 63 10.97 19.95 3.02
N GLU A 64 12.22 20.34 2.85
CA GLU A 64 13.34 19.44 2.58
C GLU A 64 13.48 18.40 3.72
N THR A 65 13.39 18.86 4.98
CA THR A 65 13.43 17.99 6.17
C THR A 65 12.36 16.90 6.12
N LEU A 66 11.10 17.28 5.89
CA LEU A 66 9.98 16.34 5.88
C LEU A 66 10.02 15.41 4.66
N VAL A 67 10.55 15.84 3.51
CA VAL A 67 10.79 15.00 2.34
C VAL A 67 11.85 13.94 2.64
N GLU A 68 12.99 14.33 3.20
CA GLU A 68 14.06 13.38 3.56
C GLU A 68 13.59 12.36 4.61
N ILE A 69 12.82 12.80 5.62
CA ILE A 69 12.20 11.91 6.60
C ILE A 69 11.25 10.92 5.91
N GLY A 70 10.46 11.37 4.95
CA GLY A 70 9.54 10.51 4.19
C GLY A 70 10.25 9.44 3.34
N LYS A 71 11.49 9.71 2.88
CA LYS A 71 12.32 8.69 2.19
C LYS A 71 12.86 7.62 3.16
N ILE A 72 13.08 8.00 4.42
CA ILE A 72 13.55 7.06 5.46
C ILE A 72 12.39 6.19 5.96
N ASN A 73 11.26 6.83 6.27
CA ASN A 73 10.06 6.14 6.74
C ASN A 73 8.81 6.86 6.24
N PRO A 74 8.13 6.34 5.20
CA PRO A 74 6.91 6.92 4.65
C PRO A 74 5.71 6.85 5.60
N GLU A 75 5.76 5.98 6.63
CA GLU A 75 4.68 5.81 7.60
C GLU A 75 4.61 6.96 8.62
N ILE A 76 5.67 7.72 8.81
CA ILE A 76 5.68 8.88 9.71
C ILE A 76 4.71 9.95 9.18
N THR A 77 3.79 10.39 10.03
CA THR A 77 2.93 11.55 9.73
C THR A 77 3.76 12.81 9.72
N ARG A 78 3.79 13.53 8.60
CA ARG A 78 4.61 14.72 8.37
C ARG A 78 3.74 15.95 8.30
N ILE A 79 3.92 16.85 9.27
CA ILE A 79 3.11 18.07 9.43
C ILE A 79 4.03 19.28 9.36
N MET A 80 3.69 20.27 8.56
CA MET A 80 4.46 21.50 8.41
C MET A 80 3.75 22.67 9.12
N LEU A 81 4.51 23.45 9.89
CA LEU A 81 4.07 24.72 10.47
C LEU A 81 4.55 25.86 9.56
N THR A 82 3.67 26.75 9.14
CA THR A 82 4.01 27.85 8.23
C THR A 82 3.35 29.16 8.64
N GLY A 83 4.10 30.27 8.60
CA GLY A 83 3.57 31.63 8.77
C GLY A 83 3.00 32.21 7.47
N TYR A 84 3.25 31.57 6.32
CA TYR A 84 2.81 32.04 5.01
C TYR A 84 2.25 30.85 4.21
N ALA A 85 0.95 30.61 4.32
CA ALA A 85 0.28 29.67 3.42
C ALA A 85 -0.02 30.37 2.10
N THR A 86 0.92 30.38 1.16
CA THR A 86 0.59 30.67 -0.22
C THR A 86 0.02 29.39 -0.85
N ILE A 87 -0.88 29.57 -1.83
CA ILE A 87 -1.46 28.41 -2.56
C ILE A 87 -0.32 27.59 -3.19
N GLU A 88 0.75 28.23 -3.64
CA GLU A 88 1.92 27.59 -4.24
C GLU A 88 2.67 26.69 -3.26
N SER A 89 2.96 27.16 -2.03
CA SER A 89 3.63 26.35 -1.00
C SER A 89 2.77 25.18 -0.49
N ALA A 90 1.45 25.35 -0.50
CA ALA A 90 0.53 24.26 -0.15
C ALA A 90 0.52 23.17 -1.25
N ILE A 91 0.49 23.55 -2.53
CA ILE A 91 0.54 22.64 -3.67
C ILE A 91 1.88 21.89 -3.69
N GLU A 92 3.00 22.58 -3.47
CA GLU A 92 4.33 21.99 -3.43
C GLU A 92 4.45 20.96 -2.29
N SER A 93 3.92 21.28 -1.12
CA SER A 93 3.88 20.37 0.04
C SER A 93 3.05 19.12 -0.22
N VAL A 94 1.88 19.25 -0.85
CA VAL A 94 1.04 18.11 -1.23
C VAL A 94 1.76 17.22 -2.25
N ASN A 95 2.40 17.81 -3.26
CA ASN A 95 3.17 17.06 -4.27
C ASN A 95 4.40 16.38 -3.66
N ALA A 96 4.97 16.93 -2.59
CA ALA A 96 6.07 16.35 -1.83
C ALA A 96 5.62 15.27 -0.82
N GLY A 97 4.31 14.94 -0.78
CA GLY A 97 3.75 13.90 0.07
C GLY A 97 3.69 14.27 1.56
N ILE A 98 3.62 15.57 1.90
CA ILE A 98 3.37 16.04 3.27
C ILE A 98 1.92 15.76 3.65
N ASP A 99 1.69 15.20 4.84
CA ASP A 99 0.36 14.75 5.27
C ASP A 99 -0.54 15.90 5.72
N GLY A 100 0.05 17.02 6.15
CA GLY A 100 -0.70 18.21 6.56
C GLY A 100 0.15 19.43 6.84
N PHE A 101 -0.52 20.57 6.92
CA PHE A 101 0.10 21.83 7.33
C PHE A 101 -0.81 22.59 8.32
N LEU A 102 -0.20 23.43 9.13
CA LEU A 102 -0.88 24.30 10.08
C LEU A 102 -0.31 25.73 9.95
N THR A 103 -1.19 26.70 9.74
CA THR A 103 -0.79 28.09 9.51
C THR A 103 -0.64 28.84 10.82
N LYS A 104 0.53 29.47 11.04
CA LYS A 104 0.75 30.38 12.18
C LYS A 104 0.05 31.74 11.92
N PRO A 105 -0.64 32.36 12.90
CA PRO A 105 -0.75 31.93 14.29
C PRO A 105 -1.87 30.87 14.46
N PHE A 106 -1.64 29.88 15.31
CA PHE A 106 -2.62 28.88 15.73
C PHE A 106 -2.71 28.84 17.25
N ASP A 107 -3.84 28.41 17.77
CA ASP A 107 -4.00 28.15 19.19
C ASP A 107 -3.69 26.69 19.55
N ASN A 108 -3.57 26.42 20.86
CA ASN A 108 -3.24 25.09 21.36
C ASN A 108 -4.30 24.03 21.06
N ILE A 109 -5.57 24.43 20.94
CA ILE A 109 -6.69 23.52 20.65
C ILE A 109 -6.63 23.12 19.19
N GLU A 110 -6.41 24.10 18.30
CA GLU A 110 -6.26 23.86 16.86
C GLU A 110 -5.07 22.97 16.55
N LEU A 111 -3.90 23.25 17.16
CA LEU A 111 -2.69 22.40 17.00
C LEU A 111 -2.99 20.93 17.34
N ARG A 112 -3.53 20.69 18.54
CA ARG A 112 -3.83 19.34 19.02
C ARG A 112 -4.87 18.63 18.16
N ALA A 113 -5.91 19.33 17.74
CA ALA A 113 -6.96 18.81 16.86
C ALA A 113 -6.38 18.40 15.49
N LYS A 114 -5.54 19.26 14.89
CA LYS A 114 -4.92 19.02 13.58
C LYS A 114 -3.90 17.88 13.63
N VAL A 115 -3.06 17.82 14.64
CA VAL A 115 -2.11 16.71 14.82
C VAL A 115 -2.86 15.37 14.92
N ARG A 116 -3.95 15.34 15.73
CA ARG A 116 -4.80 14.15 15.85
C ARG A 116 -5.48 13.79 14.52
N GLU A 117 -6.03 14.78 13.82
CA GLU A 117 -6.69 14.60 12.51
C GLU A 117 -5.74 13.98 11.50
N TYR A 118 -4.52 14.53 11.34
CA TYR A 118 -3.54 14.03 10.39
C TYR A 118 -3.05 12.63 10.75
N ASN A 119 -2.82 12.34 12.02
CA ASN A 119 -2.43 10.99 12.48
C ASN A 119 -3.53 9.96 12.20
N VAL A 120 -4.78 10.27 12.51
CA VAL A 120 -5.91 9.39 12.20
C VAL A 120 -6.05 9.20 10.69
N LYS A 121 -5.94 10.28 9.92
CA LYS A 121 -6.01 10.23 8.45
C LYS A 121 -4.88 9.38 7.85
N LYS A 122 -3.65 9.52 8.35
CA LYS A 122 -2.49 8.71 7.94
C LYS A 122 -2.72 7.23 8.22
N ARG A 123 -3.17 6.89 9.44
CA ARG A 123 -3.48 5.51 9.82
C ARG A 123 -4.65 4.93 8.99
N LEU A 124 -5.68 5.73 8.70
CA LEU A 124 -6.79 5.27 7.85
C LEU A 124 -6.34 4.98 6.41
N LYS A 125 -5.37 5.74 5.88
CA LYS A 125 -4.78 5.45 4.56
C LYS A 125 -4.12 4.06 4.49
N GLN A 126 -3.64 3.52 5.59
CA GLN A 126 -3.09 2.16 5.65
C GLN A 126 -4.15 1.06 5.48
N PHE A 127 -5.42 1.36 5.76
CA PHE A 127 -6.53 0.40 5.63
C PHE A 127 -7.36 0.57 4.36
N VAL A 128 -7.10 1.62 3.57
CA VAL A 128 -7.86 1.93 2.35
C VAL A 128 -6.89 2.41 1.29
N SER A 129 -6.89 1.78 0.12
CA SER A 129 -6.00 2.19 -0.97
C SER A 129 -6.19 3.66 -1.36
N GLU A 130 -5.11 4.32 -1.76
CA GLU A 130 -5.13 5.74 -2.12
C GLU A 130 -6.08 6.04 -3.28
N GLN A 131 -6.22 5.13 -4.23
CA GLN A 131 -7.16 5.25 -5.34
C GLN A 131 -8.61 5.31 -4.86
N ILE A 132 -8.98 4.51 -3.85
CA ILE A 132 -10.32 4.53 -3.24
C ILE A 132 -10.54 5.86 -2.52
N ILE A 133 -9.54 6.37 -1.79
CA ILE A 133 -9.63 7.67 -1.11
C ILE A 133 -9.81 8.81 -2.11
N MET A 134 -9.04 8.81 -3.21
CA MET A 134 -9.15 9.84 -4.24
C MET A 134 -10.52 9.83 -4.92
N GLU A 135 -11.08 8.66 -5.22
CA GLU A 135 -12.43 8.55 -5.78
C GLU A 135 -13.52 8.97 -4.80
N LEU A 136 -13.37 8.66 -3.51
CA LEU A 136 -14.28 9.16 -2.46
C LEU A 136 -14.29 10.69 -2.37
N LEU A 137 -13.13 11.31 -2.51
CA LEU A 137 -12.98 12.77 -2.48
C LEU A 137 -13.52 13.43 -3.76
N ARG A 138 -13.40 12.75 -4.91
CA ARG A 138 -13.82 13.26 -6.21
C ARG A 138 -15.35 13.20 -6.40
N ASP A 139 -15.96 12.06 -6.17
CA ASP A 139 -17.42 11.88 -6.24
C ASP A 139 -17.85 10.70 -5.36
N GLY A 140 -18.36 11.00 -4.16
CA GLY A 140 -18.84 9.97 -3.23
C GLY A 140 -19.94 9.05 -3.80
N ARG A 141 -20.61 9.44 -4.89
CA ARG A 141 -21.60 8.60 -5.60
C ARG A 141 -20.96 7.48 -6.42
N MET A 142 -19.69 7.64 -6.84
CA MET A 142 -18.97 6.59 -7.59
C MET A 142 -18.68 5.34 -6.75
N MET A 143 -18.86 5.39 -5.44
CA MET A 143 -18.67 4.27 -4.53
C MET A 143 -19.92 3.37 -4.36
N ALA A 144 -21.06 3.75 -4.93
CA ALA A 144 -22.20 2.86 -5.02
C ALA A 144 -21.86 1.64 -5.89
N PRO A 145 -22.37 0.43 -5.53
CA PRO A 145 -22.11 -0.77 -6.31
C PRO A 145 -22.50 -0.59 -7.77
N ARG A 146 -21.55 -0.84 -8.67
CA ARG A 146 -21.72 -0.72 -10.12
C ARG A 146 -20.99 -1.82 -10.86
N LYS A 147 -21.42 -2.11 -12.09
CA LYS A 147 -20.76 -3.06 -12.97
C LYS A 147 -19.51 -2.44 -13.58
N LEU A 148 -18.39 -3.14 -13.43
CA LEU A 148 -17.11 -2.79 -14.04
C LEU A 148 -16.48 -4.04 -14.67
N SER A 149 -15.73 -3.86 -15.75
CA SER A 149 -14.83 -4.88 -16.27
C SER A 149 -13.49 -4.71 -15.59
N VAL A 150 -12.97 -5.79 -14.99
CA VAL A 150 -11.73 -5.76 -14.21
C VAL A 150 -10.88 -6.99 -14.47
N SER A 151 -9.59 -6.91 -14.16
CA SER A 151 -8.72 -8.07 -14.01
C SER A 151 -8.35 -8.22 -12.53
N VAL A 152 -8.59 -9.41 -11.97
CA VAL A 152 -8.33 -9.75 -10.58
C VAL A 152 -7.14 -10.67 -10.52
N LEU A 153 -6.20 -10.33 -9.64
CA LEU A 153 -5.00 -11.13 -9.38
C LEU A 153 -5.07 -11.68 -7.95
N PHE A 154 -4.80 -12.98 -7.79
CA PHE A 154 -4.47 -13.59 -6.52
C PHE A 154 -3.06 -14.16 -6.58
N ILE A 155 -2.31 -13.97 -5.50
CA ILE A 155 -0.99 -14.57 -5.29
C ILE A 155 -0.91 -15.13 -3.87
N ASP A 156 -0.34 -16.31 -3.69
CA ASP A 156 -0.31 -17.02 -2.42
C ASP A 156 0.98 -17.86 -2.30
N ILE A 157 1.47 -18.01 -1.07
CA ILE A 157 2.70 -18.78 -0.79
C ILE A 157 2.41 -20.27 -0.82
N ARG A 158 3.15 -20.99 -1.61
CA ARG A 158 3.02 -22.45 -1.68
C ARG A 158 3.60 -23.12 -0.44
N GLY A 159 2.78 -23.93 0.23
CA GLY A 159 3.21 -24.64 1.44
C GLY A 159 3.34 -23.75 2.70
N PHE A 160 2.63 -22.62 2.74
CA PHE A 160 2.69 -21.66 3.85
C PHE A 160 2.44 -22.29 5.23
N SER A 161 1.48 -23.23 5.35
CA SER A 161 1.22 -23.92 6.62
C SER A 161 2.47 -24.63 7.16
N GLY A 162 3.20 -25.35 6.30
CA GLY A 162 4.45 -26.00 6.70
C GLY A 162 5.56 -25.00 7.03
N LEU A 163 5.61 -23.86 6.32
CA LEU A 163 6.55 -22.78 6.62
C LEU A 163 6.25 -22.16 7.99
N SER A 164 4.99 -21.90 8.30
CA SER A 164 4.55 -21.30 9.56
C SER A 164 4.84 -22.19 10.78
N GLU A 165 4.86 -23.53 10.62
CA GLU A 165 5.23 -24.46 11.68
C GLU A 165 6.73 -24.40 12.05
N THR A 166 7.57 -23.92 11.17
CA THR A 166 9.04 -23.86 11.36
C THR A 166 9.55 -22.52 11.86
N MET A 167 8.67 -21.51 11.99
CA MET A 167 9.00 -20.13 12.36
C MET A 167 8.35 -19.74 13.67
N THR A 168 9.03 -18.88 14.44
CA THR A 168 8.36 -18.19 15.55
C THR A 168 7.33 -17.19 15.02
N PRO A 169 6.30 -16.82 15.81
CA PRO A 169 5.32 -15.82 15.40
C PRO A 169 5.95 -14.48 14.97
N ASP A 170 6.99 -14.02 15.65
CA ASP A 170 7.69 -12.78 15.32
C ASP A 170 8.43 -12.90 13.98
N GLU A 171 9.17 -13.99 13.76
CA GLU A 171 9.85 -14.25 12.49
C GLU A 171 8.87 -14.35 11.31
N LEU A 172 7.70 -15.00 11.54
CA LEU A 172 6.67 -15.13 10.54
C LEU A 172 6.06 -13.75 10.19
N CYS A 173 5.79 -12.94 11.21
CA CYS A 173 5.29 -11.58 11.05
C CYS A 173 6.27 -10.70 10.27
N ASP A 174 7.56 -10.73 10.61
CA ASP A 174 8.61 -9.98 9.91
C ASP A 174 8.75 -10.45 8.46
N MET A 175 8.75 -11.76 8.22
CA MET A 175 8.83 -12.34 6.88
C MET A 175 7.63 -11.91 6.03
N LEU A 176 6.41 -12.01 6.56
CA LEU A 176 5.21 -11.59 5.84
C LEU A 176 5.20 -10.09 5.58
N ASN A 177 5.40 -9.26 6.58
CA ASN A 177 5.26 -7.81 6.44
C ASN A 177 6.37 -7.19 5.60
N PHE A 178 7.64 -7.51 5.89
CA PHE A 178 8.77 -6.81 5.27
C PHE A 178 9.31 -7.48 4.01
N HIS A 179 9.20 -8.82 3.92
CA HIS A 179 9.79 -9.56 2.81
C HIS A 179 8.76 -10.08 1.81
N TYR A 180 7.46 -10.04 2.13
CA TYR A 180 6.42 -10.54 1.24
C TYR A 180 5.37 -9.48 0.91
N PHE A 181 4.57 -9.01 1.87
CA PHE A 181 3.49 -8.05 1.61
C PHE A 181 4.00 -6.72 1.07
N THR A 182 4.90 -6.05 1.79
CA THR A 182 5.39 -4.72 1.39
C THR A 182 5.93 -4.68 -0.05
N PRO A 183 6.86 -5.54 -0.50
CA PRO A 183 7.35 -5.48 -1.86
C PRO A 183 6.30 -5.86 -2.90
N LEU A 184 5.39 -6.81 -2.62
CA LEU A 184 4.37 -7.24 -3.58
C LEU A 184 3.21 -6.25 -3.69
N ASP A 185 2.79 -5.62 -2.58
CA ASP A 185 1.81 -4.53 -2.59
C ASP A 185 2.31 -3.34 -3.40
N ASN A 186 3.58 -2.97 -3.22
CA ASN A 186 4.21 -1.90 -4.01
C ASN A 186 4.16 -2.19 -5.51
N ILE A 187 4.35 -3.44 -5.93
CA ILE A 187 4.22 -3.82 -7.34
C ILE A 187 2.79 -3.62 -7.84
N ILE A 188 1.75 -3.96 -7.05
CA ILE A 188 0.37 -3.67 -7.43
C ILE A 188 0.18 -2.17 -7.69
N TYR A 189 0.69 -1.31 -6.80
CA TYR A 189 0.58 0.15 -6.95
C TYR A 189 1.42 0.70 -8.11
N GLU A 190 2.63 0.20 -8.35
CA GLU A 190 3.48 0.56 -9.49
C GLU A 190 2.78 0.35 -10.83
N PHE A 191 1.96 -0.71 -10.92
CA PHE A 191 1.13 -0.99 -12.10
C PHE A 191 -0.27 -0.36 -12.04
N ASN A 192 -0.48 0.66 -11.19
CA ASN A 192 -1.78 1.32 -11.00
C ASN A 192 -2.94 0.35 -10.69
N GLY A 193 -2.64 -0.74 -9.97
CA GLY A 193 -3.62 -1.63 -9.39
C GLY A 193 -4.12 -1.13 -8.05
N THR A 194 -5.18 -1.70 -7.58
CA THR A 194 -5.75 -1.48 -6.24
C THR A 194 -5.52 -2.73 -5.40
N LEU A 195 -4.83 -2.60 -4.28
CA LEU A 195 -4.79 -3.67 -3.28
C LEU A 195 -6.16 -3.76 -2.62
N ASP A 196 -6.84 -4.90 -2.75
CA ASP A 196 -8.14 -5.13 -2.13
C ASP A 196 -7.98 -5.57 -0.67
N LYS A 197 -7.30 -6.68 -0.46
CA LYS A 197 -7.04 -7.22 0.89
C LYS A 197 -5.98 -8.31 0.89
N HIS A 198 -5.48 -8.58 2.10
CA HIS A 198 -4.76 -9.82 2.41
C HIS A 198 -5.73 -10.85 3.02
N ILE A 199 -5.60 -12.11 2.63
CA ILE A 199 -6.41 -13.25 3.15
C ILE A 199 -5.41 -14.33 3.60
N GLY A 200 -4.99 -14.29 4.87
CA GLY A 200 -3.84 -15.07 5.34
C GLY A 200 -2.56 -14.59 4.66
N ASP A 201 -1.87 -15.46 3.94
CA ASP A 201 -0.71 -15.14 3.10
C ASP A 201 -1.08 -14.79 1.64
N SER A 202 -2.35 -14.89 1.28
CA SER A 202 -2.82 -14.51 -0.07
C SER A 202 -3.03 -13.00 -0.19
N ILE A 203 -2.60 -12.44 -1.33
CA ILE A 203 -2.80 -11.03 -1.70
C ILE A 203 -3.81 -10.98 -2.85
N MET A 204 -4.83 -10.12 -2.73
CA MET A 204 -5.79 -9.85 -3.78
C MET A 204 -5.58 -8.44 -4.36
N GLY A 205 -5.21 -8.36 -5.63
CA GLY A 205 -5.08 -7.13 -6.40
C GLY A 205 -6.16 -6.99 -7.47
N ILE A 206 -6.61 -5.76 -7.72
CA ILE A 206 -7.63 -5.42 -8.71
C ILE A 206 -7.06 -4.41 -9.70
N PHE A 207 -7.27 -4.65 -10.99
CA PHE A 207 -6.94 -3.73 -12.08
C PHE A 207 -8.22 -3.39 -12.84
N GLY A 208 -8.57 -2.09 -12.92
CA GLY A 208 -9.81 -1.63 -13.54
C GLY A 208 -10.90 -1.17 -12.57
N ALA A 209 -10.63 -1.19 -11.25
CA ALA A 209 -11.51 -0.62 -10.24
C ALA A 209 -10.68 -0.03 -9.07
N PRO A 210 -11.07 1.13 -8.52
CA PRO A 210 -12.20 1.97 -8.90
C PRO A 210 -12.03 2.67 -10.26
N VAL A 211 -10.81 2.75 -10.79
CA VAL A 211 -10.46 3.40 -12.05
C VAL A 211 -9.90 2.39 -13.04
N SER A 212 -10.41 2.41 -14.28
CA SER A 212 -9.85 1.66 -15.41
C SER A 212 -8.99 2.58 -16.28
N TYR A 213 -7.89 2.03 -16.80
CA TYR A 213 -6.99 2.72 -17.73
C TYR A 213 -7.06 2.09 -19.16
N GLY A 214 -7.91 1.06 -19.34
CA GLY A 214 -8.13 0.41 -20.63
C GLY A 214 -7.18 -0.73 -20.96
N ASP A 215 -6.10 -0.89 -20.21
CA ASP A 215 -5.07 -1.94 -20.35
C ASP A 215 -4.97 -2.84 -19.10
N ASP A 216 -6.07 -2.97 -18.40
CA ASP A 216 -6.13 -3.57 -17.06
C ASP A 216 -5.58 -5.00 -17.00
N ALA A 217 -5.88 -5.83 -18.01
CA ALA A 217 -5.36 -7.20 -18.09
C ALA A 217 -3.85 -7.24 -18.35
N VAL A 218 -3.32 -6.31 -19.17
CA VAL A 218 -1.89 -6.21 -19.45
C VAL A 218 -1.14 -5.80 -18.19
N ARG A 219 -1.67 -4.85 -17.41
CA ARG A 219 -1.09 -4.41 -16.16
C ARG A 219 -1.13 -5.51 -15.09
N ALA A 220 -2.23 -6.25 -15.00
CA ALA A 220 -2.36 -7.38 -14.09
C ALA A 220 -1.32 -8.48 -14.38
N VAL A 221 -1.13 -8.84 -15.66
CA VAL A 221 -0.14 -9.85 -16.05
C VAL A 221 1.29 -9.32 -15.89
N SER A 222 1.52 -8.04 -16.19
CA SER A 222 2.84 -7.40 -16.00
C SER A 222 3.24 -7.37 -14.54
N SER A 223 2.31 -7.04 -13.64
CA SER A 223 2.55 -7.06 -12.19
C SER A 223 2.86 -8.47 -11.70
N ALA A 224 2.13 -9.49 -12.18
CA ALA A 224 2.39 -10.88 -11.83
C ALA A 224 3.80 -11.35 -12.26
N LEU A 225 4.24 -11.00 -13.46
CA LEU A 225 5.60 -11.30 -13.93
C LEU A 225 6.66 -10.59 -13.05
N ARG A 226 6.43 -9.31 -12.75
CA ARG A 226 7.33 -8.54 -11.86
C ARG A 226 7.36 -9.10 -10.44
N MET A 227 6.21 -9.60 -9.93
CA MET A 227 6.14 -10.28 -8.63
C MET A 227 6.98 -11.57 -8.60
N LEU A 228 6.95 -12.38 -9.66
CA LEU A 228 7.82 -13.57 -9.72
C LEU A 228 9.31 -13.21 -9.69
N ASP A 229 9.70 -12.11 -10.34
CA ASP A 229 11.10 -11.65 -10.30
C ASP A 229 11.45 -11.11 -8.90
N GLU A 230 10.54 -10.42 -8.25
CA GLU A 230 10.73 -9.97 -6.86
C GLU A 230 10.87 -11.15 -5.88
N ILE A 231 10.07 -12.21 -6.03
CA ILE A 231 10.20 -13.43 -5.22
C ILE A 231 11.58 -14.08 -5.39
N LYS A 232 12.16 -14.05 -6.57
CA LYS A 232 13.55 -14.52 -6.78
C LYS A 232 14.54 -13.67 -5.97
N ALA A 233 14.42 -12.33 -6.05
CA ALA A 233 15.28 -11.42 -5.30
C ALA A 233 15.11 -11.56 -3.77
N ILE A 234 13.88 -11.77 -3.31
CA ILE A 234 13.59 -12.07 -1.90
C ILE A 234 14.28 -13.36 -1.47
N ASN A 235 14.18 -14.41 -2.29
CA ASN A 235 14.79 -15.70 -1.99
C ASN A 235 16.31 -15.64 -1.94
N GLU A 236 16.98 -14.81 -2.75
CA GLU A 236 18.44 -14.59 -2.64
C GLU A 236 18.83 -14.07 -1.25
N LYS A 237 17.98 -13.23 -0.64
CA LYS A 237 18.18 -12.72 0.73
C LYS A 237 17.81 -13.75 1.80
N LEU A 238 16.72 -14.49 1.61
CA LEU A 238 16.23 -15.49 2.56
C LEU A 238 17.08 -16.75 2.57
N ASN A 239 17.71 -17.14 1.43
CA ASN A 239 18.62 -18.29 1.34
C ASN A 239 19.81 -18.19 2.29
N GLN A 240 20.25 -16.99 2.64
CA GLN A 240 21.28 -16.78 3.67
C GLN A 240 20.86 -17.31 5.05
N LYS A 241 19.52 -17.47 5.27
CA LYS A 241 18.91 -18.06 6.47
C LYS A 241 18.38 -19.48 6.26
N GLY A 242 18.71 -20.13 5.11
CA GLY A 242 18.21 -21.47 4.77
C GLY A 242 16.71 -21.53 4.46
N ARG A 243 16.09 -20.41 4.10
CA ARG A 243 14.65 -20.29 3.82
C ARG A 243 14.42 -19.94 2.36
N ASN A 244 13.33 -20.45 1.80
CA ASN A 244 12.90 -20.15 0.43
C ASN A 244 11.37 -20.14 0.36
N ILE A 245 10.79 -19.16 -0.35
CA ILE A 245 9.37 -19.07 -0.61
C ILE A 245 9.09 -19.25 -2.09
N SER A 246 7.98 -19.87 -2.41
CA SER A 246 7.47 -19.98 -3.76
C SER A 246 6.00 -19.61 -3.79
N VAL A 247 5.54 -19.05 -4.89
CA VAL A 247 4.17 -18.54 -5.02
C VAL A 247 3.48 -19.13 -6.22
N GLY A 248 2.15 -19.19 -6.16
CA GLY A 248 1.27 -19.42 -7.31
C GLY A 248 0.43 -18.19 -7.56
N ILE A 249 0.19 -17.85 -8.82
CA ILE A 249 -0.57 -16.66 -9.22
C ILE A 249 -1.72 -17.07 -10.13
N GLY A 250 -2.92 -16.52 -9.85
CA GLY A 250 -4.11 -16.69 -10.67
C GLY A 250 -4.69 -15.35 -11.09
N ILE A 251 -5.03 -15.18 -12.39
CA ILE A 251 -5.64 -13.95 -12.91
C ILE A 251 -6.92 -14.28 -13.67
N GLY A 252 -8.00 -13.57 -13.29
CA GLY A 252 -9.31 -13.66 -13.93
C GLY A 252 -9.81 -12.30 -14.38
N THR A 253 -10.28 -12.19 -15.63
CA THR A 253 -10.82 -10.95 -16.21
C THR A 253 -12.29 -11.09 -16.53
N GLY A 254 -13.08 -10.01 -16.32
CA GLY A 254 -14.47 -9.93 -16.71
C GLY A 254 -15.30 -8.96 -15.89
N GLU A 255 -16.64 -8.99 -16.07
CA GLU A 255 -17.58 -8.11 -15.38
C GLU A 255 -17.77 -8.51 -13.91
N VAL A 256 -17.71 -7.52 -13.03
CA VAL A 256 -17.93 -7.64 -11.59
C VAL A 256 -18.84 -6.53 -11.08
N MET A 257 -19.42 -6.71 -9.89
CA MET A 257 -19.97 -5.61 -9.10
C MET A 257 -18.87 -5.04 -8.24
N ALA A 258 -18.49 -3.78 -8.43
CA ALA A 258 -17.48 -3.07 -7.65
C ALA A 258 -18.13 -1.94 -6.86
N GLY A 259 -17.74 -1.74 -5.62
CA GLY A 259 -18.28 -0.69 -4.76
C GLY A 259 -18.09 -0.94 -3.27
N ILE A 260 -18.77 -0.16 -2.45
CA ILE A 260 -18.76 -0.34 -1.00
C ILE A 260 -19.83 -1.36 -0.60
N PHE A 261 -19.40 -2.42 0.07
CA PHE A 261 -20.25 -3.48 0.60
C PHE A 261 -20.05 -3.65 2.11
N GLY A 262 -21.05 -4.23 2.78
CA GLY A 262 -20.98 -4.57 4.19
C GLY A 262 -22.16 -4.05 5.00
N SER A 263 -22.03 -4.17 6.33
CA SER A 263 -23.06 -3.76 7.29
C SER A 263 -22.90 -2.28 7.68
N SER A 264 -23.80 -1.80 8.57
CA SER A 264 -23.67 -0.46 9.15
C SER A 264 -22.42 -0.29 10.03
N ARG A 265 -21.84 -1.41 10.54
CA ARG A 265 -20.67 -1.41 11.43
C ARG A 265 -19.33 -1.64 10.71
N LYS A 266 -19.35 -2.36 9.60
CA LYS A 266 -18.14 -2.64 8.81
C LYS A 266 -18.48 -2.56 7.33
N LYS A 267 -17.80 -1.68 6.62
CA LYS A 267 -17.89 -1.53 5.17
C LYS A 267 -16.50 -1.60 4.58
N GLU A 268 -16.40 -2.18 3.40
CA GLU A 268 -15.16 -2.23 2.62
C GLU A 268 -15.50 -1.98 1.15
N TYR A 269 -14.61 -1.32 0.44
CA TYR A 269 -14.64 -1.30 -1.01
C TYR A 269 -14.07 -2.62 -1.50
N THR A 270 -14.82 -3.34 -2.31
CA THR A 270 -14.38 -4.61 -2.89
C THR A 270 -15.20 -4.96 -4.14
N ILE A 271 -14.94 -6.10 -4.72
CA ILE A 271 -15.60 -6.57 -5.94
C ILE A 271 -16.19 -7.96 -5.72
N PHE A 272 -17.32 -8.23 -6.40
CA PHE A 272 -17.95 -9.54 -6.43
C PHE A 272 -18.26 -9.93 -7.89
N GLY A 273 -17.94 -11.16 -8.24
CA GLY A 273 -18.24 -11.72 -9.56
C GLY A 273 -17.46 -12.97 -9.89
N LEU A 274 -17.81 -13.58 -11.01
CA LEU A 274 -17.16 -14.81 -11.49
C LEU A 274 -15.63 -14.65 -11.70
N PRO A 275 -15.11 -13.50 -12.20
CA PRO A 275 -13.66 -13.30 -12.33
C PRO A 275 -12.88 -13.46 -11.03
N VAL A 276 -13.45 -13.04 -9.89
CA VAL A 276 -12.84 -13.20 -8.57
C VAL A 276 -12.71 -14.68 -8.21
N VAL A 277 -13.79 -15.44 -8.41
CA VAL A 277 -13.80 -16.89 -8.13
C VAL A 277 -12.82 -17.62 -9.04
N VAL A 278 -12.80 -17.26 -10.33
CA VAL A 278 -11.87 -17.86 -11.31
C VAL A 278 -10.43 -17.58 -10.94
N ALA A 279 -10.08 -16.31 -10.64
CA ALA A 279 -8.73 -15.93 -10.25
C ALA A 279 -8.24 -16.69 -9.01
N ALA A 280 -9.07 -16.76 -7.96
CA ALA A 280 -8.75 -17.50 -6.73
C ALA A 280 -8.56 -19.01 -6.99
N ARG A 281 -9.36 -19.59 -7.88
CA ARG A 281 -9.20 -21.02 -8.22
C ARG A 281 -7.97 -21.29 -9.07
N LEU A 282 -7.64 -20.39 -10.00
CA LEU A 282 -6.41 -20.49 -10.80
C LEU A 282 -5.18 -20.38 -9.90
N GLU A 283 -5.20 -19.44 -8.95
CA GLU A 283 -4.15 -19.33 -7.94
C GLU A 283 -3.98 -20.65 -7.20
N GLN A 284 -5.06 -21.26 -6.65
CA GLN A 284 -4.99 -22.49 -5.88
C GLN A 284 -4.37 -23.69 -6.62
N ILE A 285 -4.57 -23.78 -7.93
CA ILE A 285 -4.03 -24.86 -8.76
C ILE A 285 -2.69 -24.53 -9.42
N ALA A 286 -2.26 -23.28 -9.35
CA ALA A 286 -0.97 -22.85 -9.90
C ALA A 286 0.19 -23.52 -9.14
N ARG A 287 1.14 -24.07 -9.91
CA ARG A 287 2.38 -24.66 -9.36
C ARG A 287 3.30 -23.55 -8.82
N PRO A 288 4.31 -23.90 -7.99
CA PRO A 288 5.36 -22.97 -7.61
C PRO A 288 5.94 -22.22 -8.80
N GLY A 289 5.94 -20.89 -8.77
CA GLY A 289 6.43 -20.02 -9.83
C GLY A 289 5.54 -19.92 -11.08
N GLN A 290 4.30 -20.43 -11.03
CA GLN A 290 3.38 -20.42 -12.17
C GLN A 290 2.37 -19.29 -12.10
N ILE A 291 2.12 -18.65 -13.24
CA ILE A 291 1.02 -17.69 -13.45
C ILE A 291 -0.01 -18.38 -14.35
N LEU A 292 -1.24 -18.54 -13.83
CA LEU A 292 -2.37 -19.03 -14.59
C LEU A 292 -3.35 -17.90 -14.87
N ILE A 293 -3.82 -17.81 -16.11
CA ILE A 293 -4.77 -16.80 -16.57
C ILE A 293 -5.99 -17.45 -17.24
N CYS A 294 -7.17 -16.85 -17.08
CA CYS A 294 -8.36 -17.32 -17.77
C CYS A 294 -8.36 -16.91 -19.25
N ASP A 295 -9.24 -17.54 -20.04
CA ASP A 295 -9.40 -17.28 -21.46
C ASP A 295 -9.65 -15.79 -21.79
N GLU A 296 -10.49 -15.11 -21.00
CA GLU A 296 -10.76 -13.68 -21.21
C GLU A 296 -9.52 -12.82 -20.97
N THR A 297 -8.71 -13.15 -19.94
CA THR A 297 -7.42 -12.49 -19.72
C THR A 297 -6.49 -12.76 -20.90
N TYR A 298 -6.40 -14.03 -21.36
CA TYR A 298 -5.52 -14.40 -22.47
C TYR A 298 -5.84 -13.65 -23.75
N ARG A 299 -7.13 -13.51 -24.12
CA ARG A 299 -7.54 -12.75 -25.31
C ARG A 299 -7.04 -11.31 -25.30
N GLN A 300 -6.98 -10.69 -24.13
CA GLN A 300 -6.53 -9.29 -23.98
C GLN A 300 -5.01 -9.14 -23.95
N VAL A 301 -4.27 -10.22 -23.63
CA VAL A 301 -2.82 -10.17 -23.49
C VAL A 301 -2.05 -11.04 -24.48
N GLN A 302 -2.73 -11.76 -25.38
CA GLN A 302 -2.09 -12.73 -26.30
C GLN A 302 -0.99 -12.13 -27.16
N ASP A 303 -1.08 -10.85 -27.52
CA ASP A 303 -0.05 -10.15 -28.30
C ASP A 303 1.13 -9.67 -27.44
N PHE A 304 0.99 -9.72 -26.13
CA PHE A 304 1.97 -9.22 -25.17
C PHE A 304 2.77 -10.32 -24.48
N VAL A 305 2.20 -11.54 -24.33
CA VAL A 305 2.85 -12.65 -23.63
C VAL A 305 2.93 -13.93 -24.45
N HIS A 306 3.95 -14.74 -24.18
CA HIS A 306 3.94 -16.15 -24.50
C HIS A 306 3.18 -16.91 -23.42
N ALA A 307 2.21 -17.74 -23.82
CA ALA A 307 1.44 -18.55 -22.89
C ALA A 307 0.99 -19.85 -23.54
N ASP A 308 1.04 -20.94 -22.78
CA ASP A 308 0.60 -22.26 -23.20
C ASP A 308 -0.79 -22.57 -22.66
N LYS A 309 -1.64 -23.15 -23.49
CA LYS A 309 -2.95 -23.63 -23.05
C LYS A 309 -2.77 -24.82 -22.10
N VAL A 310 -3.44 -24.73 -20.94
CA VAL A 310 -3.42 -25.81 -19.93
C VAL A 310 -4.66 -26.68 -20.10
N GLU A 311 -4.44 -27.96 -20.32
CA GLU A 311 -5.54 -28.95 -20.31
C GLU A 311 -6.00 -29.20 -18.87
N PHE A 312 -7.23 -28.78 -18.55
CA PHE A 312 -7.81 -28.99 -17.23
C PHE A 312 -9.19 -29.65 -17.33
N LYS A 313 -9.43 -30.66 -16.47
CA LYS A 313 -10.66 -31.47 -16.58
C LYS A 313 -11.89 -30.81 -15.89
N SER A 314 -11.71 -30.11 -14.80
CA SER A 314 -12.77 -29.35 -14.10
C SER A 314 -12.21 -28.51 -12.95
N ILE A 315 -12.86 -27.39 -12.62
CA ILE A 315 -12.59 -26.59 -11.43
C ILE A 315 -13.74 -26.81 -10.44
N LYS A 316 -13.41 -27.19 -9.21
CA LYS A 316 -14.40 -27.43 -8.15
C LYS A 316 -15.24 -26.16 -7.93
N GLY A 317 -16.57 -26.27 -8.08
CA GLY A 317 -17.52 -25.17 -7.89
C GLY A 317 -17.72 -24.26 -9.10
N ILE A 318 -17.18 -24.61 -10.27
CA ILE A 318 -17.46 -23.93 -11.54
C ILE A 318 -17.93 -24.98 -12.55
N GLU A 319 -19.23 -24.92 -12.91
CA GLU A 319 -19.81 -25.85 -13.88
C GLU A 319 -19.42 -25.55 -15.33
N LYS A 320 -19.11 -24.28 -15.60
CA LYS A 320 -18.73 -23.83 -16.95
C LYS A 320 -17.28 -24.22 -17.24
N LYS A 321 -17.07 -24.90 -18.38
CA LYS A 321 -15.71 -25.18 -18.86
C LYS A 321 -15.04 -23.88 -19.29
N PHE A 322 -13.86 -23.60 -18.75
CA PHE A 322 -13.02 -22.49 -19.13
C PHE A 322 -11.68 -23.01 -19.66
N ASP A 323 -11.15 -22.37 -20.67
CA ASP A 323 -9.77 -22.55 -21.08
C ASP A 323 -8.86 -21.70 -20.18
N PHE A 324 -7.73 -22.24 -19.80
CA PHE A 324 -6.70 -21.56 -18.99
C PHE A 324 -5.38 -21.61 -19.70
N TYR A 325 -4.55 -20.63 -19.41
CA TYR A 325 -3.25 -20.50 -20.00
C TYR A 325 -2.20 -20.28 -18.93
N SER A 326 -1.04 -20.91 -19.08
CA SER A 326 0.13 -20.68 -18.25
C SER A 326 1.01 -19.66 -18.94
N VAL A 327 1.23 -18.51 -18.30
CA VAL A 327 2.12 -17.46 -18.83
C VAL A 327 3.56 -17.90 -18.68
N LEU A 328 4.33 -17.82 -19.77
CA LEU A 328 5.73 -18.20 -19.83
C LEU A 328 6.67 -16.98 -19.75
N GLY A 329 6.22 -15.81 -20.20
CA GLY A 329 6.97 -14.57 -20.21
C GLY A 329 6.44 -13.54 -21.19
N LYS A 330 7.06 -12.36 -21.23
CA LYS A 330 6.77 -11.35 -22.24
C LYS A 330 7.29 -11.78 -23.61
N LYS A 331 6.58 -11.35 -24.66
CA LYS A 331 7.04 -11.49 -26.04
C LYS A 331 8.20 -10.55 -26.35
#